data_c00015c0d65de478c7639f04f64d9b07
#
_entry.id   c00015c0d65de478c7639f04f64d9b07
#
_cell.length_a   1.000
_cell.length_b   1.000
_cell.length_c   1.000
_cell.angle_alpha   90.00
_cell.angle_beta   90.00
_cell.angle_gamma   90.00
#
_symmetry.space_group_name_H-M   'P 1'
#
loop_
_entity.id
_entity.type
_entity.pdbx_description
1 polymer ?
#
loop_
_entity_poly.entity_id
_entity_poly.type
_entity_poly.pdbx_seq_one_letter_code
_entity_poly.pdbx_strand_id
1 'polypeptide(L)'
;MPRPAIAQPELLPLAEGMTSRRLVLRRYRFGDGAALFAALAPHREELMQWMEWPRRHQRVEDSESYARRMNAEFTLRRAMPMAIFDRDGNYLGGAGFHVPDWNTPKAEIGYFLVPPARGTGIASDVVRLQIHYAFDQMQMNRIWGSCDAANDASSGVMRRAGMREEGWLRAETRDHHGNVRDTRVFGLTLDDYPDWTATHGMADLGYLPLPP
;
A
#
# COMPACT_ATOMS: atom_id res chain seq x y z
N MET A 1 13.25 3.18 21.64
CA MET A 1 12.98 4.63 21.73
C MET A 1 12.36 5.11 20.42
N PRO A 2 11.37 6.01 20.45
CA PRO A 2 10.77 6.54 19.24
C PRO A 2 11.81 7.30 18.39
N ARG A 3 11.68 7.20 17.10
CA ARG A 3 12.52 7.92 16.13
C ARG A 3 12.12 9.39 16.10
N PRO A 4 13.08 10.32 15.91
CA PRO A 4 12.80 11.75 15.87
C PRO A 4 12.04 12.14 14.59
N ALA A 5 11.56 13.39 14.56
CA ALA A 5 11.01 14.01 13.37
C ALA A 5 12.03 14.04 12.22
N ILE A 6 11.56 13.88 10.99
CA ILE A 6 12.38 13.90 9.77
C ILE A 6 12.10 15.23 9.06
N ALA A 7 13.01 16.16 9.19
CA ALA A 7 12.82 17.54 8.72
C ALA A 7 12.86 17.68 7.19
N GLN A 8 13.58 16.81 6.49
CA GLN A 8 13.76 16.85 5.03
C GLN A 8 13.54 15.44 4.46
N PRO A 9 12.30 14.95 4.41
CA PRO A 9 12.01 13.59 3.97
C PRO A 9 12.37 13.33 2.50
N GLU A 10 12.43 14.38 1.66
CA GLU A 10 12.83 14.30 0.26
C GLU A 10 14.28 13.80 0.10
N LEU A 11 15.12 14.01 1.12
CA LEU A 11 16.53 13.60 1.13
C LEU A 11 16.75 12.19 1.68
N LEU A 12 15.70 11.52 2.19
CA LEU A 12 15.83 10.12 2.63
C LEU A 12 16.21 9.24 1.43
N PRO A 13 17.29 8.45 1.55
CA PRO A 13 17.74 7.54 0.50
C PRO A 13 16.86 6.28 0.46
N LEU A 14 15.57 6.43 0.17
CA LEU A 14 14.62 5.34 0.16
C LEU A 14 14.80 4.47 -1.08
N ALA A 15 14.83 3.16 -0.91
CA ALA A 15 14.77 2.21 -2.02
C ALA A 15 13.56 2.49 -2.93
N GLU A 16 13.72 2.26 -4.25
CA GLU A 16 12.63 2.46 -5.21
C GLU A 16 11.46 1.48 -5.05
N GLY A 17 11.65 0.46 -4.25
CA GLY A 17 10.67 -0.58 -3.97
C GLY A 17 11.29 -1.75 -3.23
N MET A 18 10.56 -2.83 -3.20
CA MET A 18 10.93 -4.06 -2.50
C MET A 18 10.51 -5.27 -3.32
N THR A 19 11.16 -6.38 -3.05
CA THR A 19 10.91 -7.66 -3.72
C THR A 19 10.76 -8.78 -2.71
N SER A 20 10.02 -9.80 -3.08
CA SER A 20 10.01 -11.11 -2.46
C SER A 20 10.15 -12.18 -3.54
N ARG A 21 10.12 -13.46 -3.18
CA ARG A 21 10.15 -14.57 -4.14
C ARG A 21 9.04 -14.47 -5.20
N ARG A 22 7.86 -13.90 -4.84
CA ARG A 22 6.68 -13.86 -5.70
C ARG A 22 6.38 -12.49 -6.28
N LEU A 23 6.87 -11.41 -5.65
CA LEU A 23 6.40 -10.06 -5.91
C LEU A 23 7.54 -9.08 -6.17
N VAL A 24 7.20 -8.05 -6.94
CA VAL A 24 7.95 -6.81 -7.08
C VAL A 24 6.99 -5.67 -6.77
N LEU A 25 7.22 -4.94 -5.68
CA LEU A 25 6.55 -3.69 -5.37
C LEU A 25 7.52 -2.55 -5.66
N ARG A 26 7.17 -1.66 -6.55
CA ARG A 26 8.03 -0.53 -6.90
C ARG A 26 7.22 0.73 -7.17
N ARG A 27 7.86 1.88 -7.03
CA ARG A 27 7.25 3.14 -7.46
C ARG A 27 6.77 3.04 -8.90
N TYR A 28 5.71 3.77 -9.22
CA TYR A 28 5.22 3.87 -10.60
C TYR A 28 6.29 4.47 -11.51
N ARG A 29 6.31 4.03 -12.77
CA ARG A 29 7.21 4.53 -13.83
C ARG A 29 6.38 5.02 -15.00
N PHE A 30 6.99 5.84 -15.84
CA PHE A 30 6.41 6.23 -17.13
C PHE A 30 6.24 4.98 -17.98
N GLY A 31 5.04 4.84 -18.57
CA GLY A 31 4.64 3.65 -19.33
C GLY A 31 3.87 2.59 -18.54
N ASP A 32 3.83 2.66 -17.21
CA ASP A 32 3.04 1.72 -16.40
C ASP A 32 1.52 1.86 -16.63
N GLY A 33 1.08 2.99 -17.19
CA GLY A 33 -0.33 3.27 -17.45
C GLY A 33 -1.03 2.21 -18.31
N ALA A 34 -0.33 1.64 -19.28
CA ALA A 34 -0.88 0.59 -20.14
C ALA A 34 -1.19 -0.70 -19.37
N ALA A 35 -0.25 -1.17 -18.54
CA ALA A 35 -0.43 -2.36 -17.70
C ALA A 35 -1.50 -2.13 -16.64
N LEU A 36 -1.48 -0.96 -16.00
CA LEU A 36 -2.51 -0.55 -15.03
C LEU A 36 -3.90 -0.54 -15.65
N PHE A 37 -4.07 0.10 -16.82
CA PHE A 37 -5.36 0.17 -17.50
C PHE A 37 -5.87 -1.21 -17.90
N ALA A 38 -5.02 -2.03 -18.53
CA ALA A 38 -5.39 -3.38 -18.96
C ALA A 38 -5.83 -4.26 -17.78
N ALA A 39 -5.19 -4.12 -16.62
CA ALA A 39 -5.55 -4.87 -15.42
C ALA A 39 -6.81 -4.34 -14.72
N LEU A 40 -7.09 -3.02 -14.79
CA LEU A 40 -8.27 -2.43 -14.14
C LEU A 40 -9.54 -2.51 -14.97
N ALA A 41 -9.45 -2.30 -16.29
CA ALA A 41 -10.60 -2.10 -17.14
C ALA A 41 -11.65 -3.25 -17.06
N PRO A 42 -11.25 -4.53 -17.07
CA PRO A 42 -12.19 -5.65 -16.96
C PRO A 42 -12.88 -5.77 -15.59
N HIS A 43 -12.31 -5.15 -14.55
CA HIS A 43 -12.73 -5.34 -13.16
C HIS A 43 -13.15 -4.05 -12.46
N ARG A 44 -13.36 -2.97 -13.22
CA ARG A 44 -13.61 -1.62 -12.67
C ARG A 44 -14.81 -1.59 -11.73
N GLU A 45 -15.94 -2.14 -12.14
CA GLU A 45 -17.17 -2.16 -11.34
C GLU A 45 -17.00 -2.93 -10.03
N GLU A 46 -16.34 -4.08 -10.07
CA GLU A 46 -16.07 -4.87 -8.87
C GLU A 46 -15.15 -4.13 -7.89
N LEU A 47 -14.11 -3.45 -8.40
CA LEU A 47 -13.20 -2.64 -7.59
C LEU A 47 -13.91 -1.43 -6.97
N MET A 48 -14.88 -0.87 -7.67
CA MET A 48 -15.67 0.29 -7.19
C MET A 48 -16.55 -0.06 -5.99
N GLN A 49 -16.79 -1.32 -5.68
CA GLN A 49 -17.48 -1.73 -4.45
C GLN A 49 -16.79 -1.16 -3.19
N TRP A 50 -15.47 -1.03 -3.21
CA TRP A 50 -14.68 -0.59 -2.06
C TRP A 50 -13.88 0.70 -2.28
N MET A 51 -13.74 1.15 -3.52
CA MET A 51 -12.88 2.27 -3.91
C MET A 51 -13.52 3.09 -5.03
N GLU A 52 -13.52 4.41 -4.91
CA GLU A 52 -14.11 5.27 -5.96
C GLU A 52 -13.16 5.60 -7.13
N TRP A 53 -11.86 5.56 -6.89
CA TRP A 53 -10.87 6.05 -7.84
C TRP A 53 -10.80 5.24 -9.16
N PRO A 54 -11.16 3.92 -9.26
CA PRO A 54 -11.14 3.20 -10.54
C PRO A 54 -12.03 3.81 -11.62
N ARG A 55 -13.09 4.55 -11.24
CA ARG A 55 -13.97 5.27 -12.19
C ARG A 55 -13.23 6.31 -13.05
N ARG A 56 -12.07 6.80 -12.59
CA ARG A 56 -11.27 7.82 -13.28
C ARG A 56 -10.35 7.25 -14.37
N HIS A 57 -10.25 5.93 -14.48
CA HIS A 57 -9.39 5.23 -15.44
C HIS A 57 -10.23 4.75 -16.62
N GLN A 58 -10.71 5.68 -17.46
CA GLN A 58 -11.57 5.37 -18.62
C GLN A 58 -10.77 5.02 -19.87
N ARG A 59 -9.55 5.54 -19.99
CA ARG A 59 -8.63 5.35 -21.12
C ARG A 59 -7.22 5.08 -20.60
N VAL A 60 -6.37 4.58 -21.49
CA VAL A 60 -4.95 4.31 -21.15
C VAL A 60 -4.24 5.59 -20.68
N GLU A 61 -4.56 6.72 -21.31
CA GLU A 61 -3.96 8.03 -20.99
C GLU A 61 -4.31 8.49 -19.55
N ASP A 62 -5.49 8.15 -19.05
CA ASP A 62 -5.89 8.47 -17.68
C ASP A 62 -5.01 7.69 -16.69
N SER A 63 -4.75 6.40 -16.99
CA SER A 63 -3.88 5.54 -16.21
C SER A 63 -2.41 5.96 -16.30
N GLU A 64 -1.95 6.39 -17.45
CA GLU A 64 -0.60 6.93 -17.61
C GLU A 64 -0.43 8.25 -16.85
N SER A 65 -1.41 9.14 -16.92
CA SER A 65 -1.42 10.38 -16.15
C SER A 65 -1.38 10.09 -14.64
N TYR A 66 -2.12 9.08 -14.18
CA TYR A 66 -2.06 8.62 -12.79
C TYR A 66 -0.67 8.11 -12.44
N ALA A 67 -0.07 7.22 -13.25
CA ALA A 67 1.25 6.65 -12.99
C ALA A 67 2.32 7.76 -12.84
N ARG A 68 2.28 8.78 -13.71
CA ARG A 68 3.19 9.93 -13.65
C ARG A 68 3.01 10.76 -12.38
N ARG A 69 1.77 11.04 -11.98
CA ARG A 69 1.51 11.74 -10.72
C ARG A 69 2.00 10.93 -9.52
N MET A 70 1.73 9.64 -9.47
CA MET A 70 2.16 8.77 -8.38
C MET A 70 3.69 8.67 -8.29
N ASN A 71 4.38 8.72 -9.43
CA ASN A 71 5.85 8.82 -9.47
C ASN A 71 6.33 10.14 -8.82
N ALA A 72 5.67 11.25 -9.14
CA ALA A 72 6.01 12.56 -8.56
C ALA A 72 5.73 12.62 -7.05
N GLU A 73 4.59 12.10 -6.58
CA GLU A 73 4.25 12.02 -5.16
C GLU A 73 5.28 11.20 -4.38
N PHE A 74 5.72 10.07 -4.94
CA PHE A 74 6.79 9.25 -4.37
C PHE A 74 8.10 10.03 -4.25
N THR A 75 8.50 10.76 -5.29
CA THR A 75 9.72 11.57 -5.30
C THR A 75 9.67 12.68 -4.25
N LEU A 76 8.51 13.33 -4.11
CA LEU A 76 8.29 14.42 -3.16
C LEU A 76 7.95 13.95 -1.73
N ARG A 77 7.92 12.64 -1.48
CA ARG A 77 7.56 12.05 -0.18
C ARG A 77 6.22 12.52 0.39
N ARG A 78 5.30 12.97 -0.47
CA ARG A 78 3.93 13.36 -0.07
C ARG A 78 3.01 12.17 0.07
N ALA A 79 3.24 11.15 -0.75
CA ALA A 79 2.71 9.80 -0.65
C ALA A 79 3.74 8.87 -1.27
N MET A 80 3.66 7.59 -0.95
CA MET A 80 4.62 6.59 -1.46
C MET A 80 3.86 5.47 -2.19
N PRO A 81 3.15 5.79 -3.30
CA PRO A 81 2.39 4.80 -4.04
C PRO A 81 3.31 3.90 -4.85
N MET A 82 3.00 2.61 -4.86
CA MET A 82 3.75 1.56 -5.53
C MET A 82 2.84 0.70 -6.39
N ALA A 83 3.32 0.26 -7.53
CA ALA A 83 2.71 -0.76 -8.35
C ALA A 83 3.16 -2.14 -7.91
N ILE A 84 2.25 -3.10 -7.90
CA ILE A 84 2.50 -4.50 -7.54
C ILE A 84 2.57 -5.31 -8.82
N PHE A 85 3.69 -6.02 -9.01
CA PHE A 85 3.89 -6.96 -10.12
C PHE A 85 4.24 -8.35 -9.59
N ASP A 86 3.91 -9.38 -10.36
CA ASP A 86 4.55 -10.68 -10.19
C ASP A 86 5.97 -10.68 -10.78
N ARG A 87 6.65 -11.83 -10.73
CA ARG A 87 8.02 -11.98 -11.25
C ARG A 87 8.08 -12.01 -12.79
N ASP A 88 6.97 -12.23 -13.44
CA ASP A 88 6.85 -12.23 -14.91
C ASP A 88 6.51 -10.83 -15.45
N GLY A 89 6.28 -9.85 -14.55
CA GLY A 89 5.99 -8.46 -14.90
C GLY A 89 4.50 -8.18 -15.14
N ASN A 90 3.62 -9.09 -14.75
CA ASN A 90 2.18 -8.84 -14.81
C ASN A 90 1.75 -7.92 -13.67
N TYR A 91 0.94 -6.91 -13.96
CA TYR A 91 0.41 -5.98 -12.97
C TYR A 91 -0.69 -6.66 -12.14
N LEU A 92 -0.49 -6.72 -10.82
CA LEU A 92 -1.40 -7.39 -9.89
C LEU A 92 -2.24 -6.41 -9.05
N GLY A 93 -1.84 -5.14 -8.95
CA GLY A 93 -2.52 -4.17 -8.11
C GLY A 93 -1.64 -2.99 -7.73
N GLY A 94 -2.06 -2.26 -6.72
CA GLY A 94 -1.30 -1.15 -6.15
C GLY A 94 -1.24 -1.22 -4.64
N ALA A 95 -0.19 -0.65 -4.09
CA ALA A 95 0.01 -0.47 -2.65
C ALA A 95 0.64 0.89 -2.40
N GLY A 96 0.73 1.32 -1.15
CA GLY A 96 1.45 2.55 -0.86
C GLY A 96 1.28 3.03 0.56
N PHE A 97 1.94 4.15 0.84
CA PHE A 97 1.82 4.88 2.08
C PHE A 97 1.15 6.22 1.78
N HIS A 98 0.04 6.45 2.47
CA HIS A 98 -0.74 7.66 2.31
C HIS A 98 -0.39 8.65 3.41
N VAL A 99 -0.35 9.93 3.05
CA VAL A 99 -0.18 11.07 3.96
C VAL A 99 0.83 10.78 5.09
N PRO A 100 2.10 10.45 4.78
CA PRO A 100 3.09 10.24 5.82
C PRO A 100 3.26 11.52 6.65
N ASP A 101 3.17 11.39 7.96
CA ASP A 101 3.51 12.44 8.90
C ASP A 101 4.98 12.27 9.29
N TRP A 102 5.82 13.11 8.77
CA TRP A 102 7.27 13.07 9.01
C TRP A 102 7.69 13.76 10.32
N ASN A 103 6.81 14.59 10.88
CA ASN A 103 7.03 15.21 12.19
C ASN A 103 6.82 14.22 13.35
N THR A 104 5.76 13.40 13.23
CA THR A 104 5.54 12.24 14.10
C THR A 104 5.59 11.00 13.22
N PRO A 105 6.80 10.44 12.92
CA PRO A 105 6.96 9.46 11.85
C PRO A 105 5.92 8.33 11.88
N LYS A 106 4.86 8.50 11.08
CA LYS A 106 3.76 7.54 10.93
C LYS A 106 3.19 7.61 9.51
N ALA A 107 2.62 6.54 9.03
CA ALA A 107 1.97 6.50 7.72
C ALA A 107 0.79 5.53 7.70
N GLU A 108 -0.22 5.86 6.91
CA GLU A 108 -1.28 4.92 6.55
C GLU A 108 -0.80 4.03 5.41
N ILE A 109 -1.03 2.72 5.53
CA ILE A 109 -0.83 1.79 4.42
C ILE A 109 -2.16 1.53 3.71
N GLY A 110 -2.08 1.42 2.39
CA GLY A 110 -3.20 1.02 1.55
C GLY A 110 -2.74 0.02 0.49
N TYR A 111 -3.66 -0.80 0.02
CA TYR A 111 -3.41 -1.75 -1.06
C TYR A 111 -4.71 -2.14 -1.75
N PHE A 112 -4.60 -2.57 -2.99
CA PHE A 112 -5.65 -3.30 -3.71
C PHE A 112 -5.02 -4.34 -4.63
N LEU A 113 -5.77 -5.39 -4.91
CA LEU A 113 -5.42 -6.37 -5.94
C LEU A 113 -6.55 -6.46 -6.96
N VAL A 114 -6.18 -6.64 -8.22
CA VAL A 114 -7.15 -7.03 -9.25
C VAL A 114 -7.72 -8.41 -8.91
N PRO A 115 -8.99 -8.70 -9.24
CA PRO A 115 -9.66 -9.95 -8.86
C PRO A 115 -8.87 -11.23 -9.16
N PRO A 116 -8.22 -11.40 -10.32
CA PRO A 116 -7.43 -12.61 -10.61
C PRO A 116 -6.25 -12.87 -9.67
N ALA A 117 -5.74 -11.82 -8.99
CA ALA A 117 -4.61 -11.95 -8.05
C ALA A 117 -5.04 -12.27 -6.61
N ARG A 118 -6.34 -12.29 -6.32
CA ARG A 118 -6.89 -12.51 -4.98
C ARG A 118 -6.89 -14.00 -4.61
N GLY A 119 -7.05 -14.28 -3.30
CA GLY A 119 -7.17 -15.67 -2.78
C GLY A 119 -5.87 -16.44 -2.69
N THR A 120 -4.74 -15.90 -3.13
CA THR A 120 -3.43 -16.57 -3.22
C THR A 120 -2.44 -16.19 -2.11
N GLY A 121 -2.87 -15.37 -1.13
CA GLY A 121 -2.03 -14.85 -0.06
C GLY A 121 -1.20 -13.61 -0.43
N ILE A 122 -1.21 -13.19 -1.70
CA ILE A 122 -0.45 -12.02 -2.19
C ILE A 122 -0.72 -10.75 -1.38
N ALA A 123 -1.98 -10.46 -1.03
CA ALA A 123 -2.30 -9.26 -0.26
C ALA A 123 -1.61 -9.23 1.11
N SER A 124 -1.52 -10.38 1.81
CA SER A 124 -0.80 -10.44 3.09
C SER A 124 0.70 -10.25 2.92
N ASP A 125 1.29 -10.79 1.84
CA ASP A 125 2.71 -10.55 1.53
C ASP A 125 2.96 -9.07 1.19
N VAL A 126 2.05 -8.43 0.44
CA VAL A 126 2.13 -6.98 0.15
C VAL A 126 2.15 -6.16 1.44
N VAL A 127 1.23 -6.44 2.38
CA VAL A 127 1.19 -5.74 3.67
C VAL A 127 2.47 -6.00 4.48
N ARG A 128 3.00 -7.23 4.49
CA ARG A 128 4.28 -7.52 5.15
C ARG A 128 5.45 -6.75 4.54
N LEU A 129 5.52 -6.67 3.22
CA LEU A 129 6.52 -5.86 2.52
C LEU A 129 6.40 -4.38 2.89
N GLN A 130 5.17 -3.84 2.96
CA GLN A 130 4.94 -2.46 3.41
C GLN A 130 5.39 -2.25 4.86
N ILE A 131 5.14 -3.21 5.77
CA ILE A 131 5.59 -3.14 7.15
C ILE A 131 7.12 -3.03 7.22
N HIS A 132 7.84 -3.92 6.52
CA HIS A 132 9.30 -3.84 6.45
C HIS A 132 9.77 -2.49 5.89
N TYR A 133 9.21 -2.05 4.77
CA TYR A 133 9.62 -0.79 4.14
C TYR A 133 9.40 0.42 5.07
N ALA A 134 8.30 0.44 5.79
CA ALA A 134 7.99 1.53 6.71
C ALA A 134 9.00 1.62 7.86
N PHE A 135 9.33 0.49 8.47
CA PHE A 135 10.24 0.50 9.62
C PHE A 135 11.72 0.52 9.20
N ASP A 136 12.11 -0.19 8.15
CA ASP A 136 13.53 -0.29 7.77
C ASP A 136 13.99 0.89 6.92
N GLN A 137 13.16 1.36 5.98
CA GLN A 137 13.51 2.41 5.03
C GLN A 137 12.97 3.79 5.43
N MET A 138 11.65 3.89 5.66
CA MET A 138 11.00 5.18 5.97
C MET A 138 11.23 5.64 7.41
N GLN A 139 11.78 4.80 8.28
CA GLN A 139 12.04 5.11 9.69
C GLN A 139 10.77 5.52 10.47
N MET A 140 9.66 4.87 10.19
CA MET A 140 8.40 5.14 10.86
C MET A 140 8.40 4.65 12.32
N ASN A 141 7.68 5.34 13.20
CA ASN A 141 7.36 4.90 14.55
C ASN A 141 6.06 4.08 14.58
N ARG A 142 5.19 4.31 13.59
CA ARG A 142 3.89 3.67 13.48
C ARG A 142 3.45 3.57 12.04
N ILE A 143 2.81 2.46 11.73
CA ILE A 143 1.96 2.34 10.56
C ILE A 143 0.55 1.95 10.98
N TRP A 144 -0.42 2.31 10.17
CA TRP A 144 -1.80 1.94 10.36
C TRP A 144 -2.48 1.73 9.01
N GLY A 145 -3.60 1.05 9.00
CA GLY A 145 -4.43 0.88 7.83
C GLY A 145 -5.89 0.76 8.25
N SER A 146 -6.78 1.14 7.36
CA SER A 146 -8.20 1.08 7.61
C SER A 146 -8.93 0.32 6.50
N CYS A 147 -10.09 -0.22 6.82
CA CYS A 147 -10.99 -0.78 5.82
C CYS A 147 -12.45 -0.65 6.26
N ASP A 148 -13.35 -0.66 5.30
CA ASP A 148 -14.78 -0.79 5.57
C ASP A 148 -15.03 -1.99 6.48
N ALA A 149 -15.85 -1.81 7.51
CA ALA A 149 -16.13 -2.84 8.50
C ALA A 149 -16.78 -4.11 7.90
N ALA A 150 -17.46 -3.96 6.76
CA ALA A 150 -18.03 -5.07 6.00
C ALA A 150 -17.03 -5.76 5.06
N ASN A 151 -15.79 -5.22 4.91
CA ASN A 151 -14.75 -5.81 4.08
C ASN A 151 -13.92 -6.82 4.90
N ASP A 152 -14.51 -8.00 5.16
CA ASP A 152 -13.84 -9.07 5.90
C ASP A 152 -12.58 -9.58 5.21
N ALA A 153 -12.52 -9.48 3.88
CA ALA A 153 -11.33 -9.87 3.12
C ALA A 153 -10.14 -8.97 3.50
N SER A 154 -10.32 -7.64 3.51
CA SER A 154 -9.27 -6.68 3.86
C SER A 154 -8.88 -6.79 5.34
N SER A 155 -9.85 -6.86 6.25
CA SER A 155 -9.56 -7.04 7.69
C SER A 155 -8.82 -8.35 7.97
N GLY A 156 -9.19 -9.43 7.26
CA GLY A 156 -8.49 -10.72 7.33
C GLY A 156 -7.03 -10.65 6.83
N VAL A 157 -6.77 -9.86 5.79
CA VAL A 157 -5.40 -9.62 5.28
C VAL A 157 -4.56 -8.93 6.34
N MET A 158 -5.03 -7.84 6.94
CA MET A 158 -4.28 -7.09 7.96
C MET A 158 -3.98 -7.95 9.19
N ARG A 159 -4.96 -8.75 9.68
CA ARG A 159 -4.72 -9.69 10.78
C ARG A 159 -3.68 -10.76 10.43
N ARG A 160 -3.78 -11.39 9.24
CA ARG A 160 -2.78 -12.39 8.79
C ARG A 160 -1.39 -11.80 8.56
N ALA A 161 -1.31 -10.51 8.25
CA ALA A 161 -0.04 -9.80 8.18
C ALA A 161 0.51 -9.40 9.56
N GLY A 162 -0.20 -9.71 10.64
CA GLY A 162 0.24 -9.47 12.02
C GLY A 162 -0.08 -8.07 12.56
N MET A 163 -0.92 -7.29 11.88
CA MET A 163 -1.38 -6.01 12.42
C MET A 163 -2.47 -6.23 13.49
N ARG A 164 -2.44 -5.41 14.54
CA ARG A 164 -3.43 -5.43 15.62
C ARG A 164 -4.64 -4.59 15.23
N GLU A 165 -5.86 -5.11 15.44
CA GLU A 165 -7.07 -4.30 15.38
C GLU A 165 -7.12 -3.37 16.60
N GLU A 166 -7.18 -2.06 16.38
CA GLU A 166 -7.10 -1.04 17.41
C GLU A 166 -8.42 -0.30 17.61
N GLY A 167 -9.32 -0.36 16.63
CA GLY A 167 -10.57 0.36 16.76
C GLY A 167 -11.61 0.04 15.70
N TRP A 168 -12.85 0.41 16.06
CA TRP A 168 -14.02 0.39 15.22
C TRP A 168 -14.66 1.78 15.27
N LEU A 169 -14.63 2.49 14.15
CA LEU A 169 -15.18 3.83 14.01
C LEU A 169 -16.58 3.71 13.38
N ARG A 170 -17.60 4.16 14.12
CA ARG A 170 -18.97 4.10 13.64
C ARG A 170 -19.27 5.30 12.76
N ALA A 171 -20.00 5.09 11.65
CA ALA A 171 -20.45 6.11 10.73
C ALA A 171 -19.32 7.00 10.17
N GLU A 172 -18.13 6.41 9.95
CA GLU A 172 -16.90 7.13 9.59
C GLU A 172 -16.84 7.49 8.11
N THR A 173 -17.36 6.62 7.24
CA THR A 173 -17.26 6.79 5.79
C THR A 173 -18.61 6.65 5.11
N ARG A 174 -18.62 6.87 3.79
CA ARG A 174 -19.75 6.55 2.93
C ARG A 174 -19.27 5.68 1.77
N ASP A 175 -20.11 4.72 1.38
CA ASP A 175 -19.88 3.99 0.14
C ASP A 175 -20.26 4.84 -1.08
N HIS A 176 -20.02 4.30 -2.28
CA HIS A 176 -20.32 4.98 -3.55
C HIS A 176 -21.82 5.19 -3.83
N HIS A 177 -22.70 4.60 -3.02
CA HIS A 177 -24.15 4.81 -3.03
C HIS A 177 -24.59 5.86 -1.99
N GLY A 178 -23.65 6.37 -1.18
CA GLY A 178 -23.91 7.34 -0.12
C GLY A 178 -24.36 6.73 1.21
N ASN A 179 -24.40 5.40 1.34
CA ASN A 179 -24.72 4.72 2.60
C ASN A 179 -23.58 4.92 3.61
N VAL A 180 -23.96 5.24 4.84
CA VAL A 180 -23.02 5.39 5.95
C VAL A 180 -22.43 4.03 6.31
N ARG A 181 -21.11 3.98 6.52
CA ARG A 181 -20.35 2.77 6.78
C ARG A 181 -19.42 2.95 7.97
N ASP A 182 -19.23 1.88 8.69
CA ASP A 182 -18.26 1.81 9.78
C ASP A 182 -16.88 1.46 9.22
N THR A 183 -15.83 1.80 9.97
CA THR A 183 -14.43 1.55 9.59
C THR A 183 -13.71 0.79 10.70
N ARG A 184 -12.98 -0.28 10.34
CA ARG A 184 -12.01 -0.95 11.22
C ARG A 184 -10.64 -0.35 11.03
N VAL A 185 -9.91 -0.15 12.12
CA VAL A 185 -8.55 0.41 12.12
C VAL A 185 -7.60 -0.63 12.68
N PHE A 186 -6.47 -0.81 11.97
CA PHE A 186 -5.39 -1.73 12.33
C PHE A 186 -4.09 -0.96 12.44
N GLY A 187 -3.23 -1.33 13.39
CA GLY A 187 -1.95 -0.67 13.59
C GLY A 187 -0.82 -1.61 13.96
N LEU A 188 0.40 -1.10 13.78
CA LEU A 188 1.64 -1.69 14.26
C LEU A 188 2.62 -0.57 14.60
N THR A 189 3.28 -0.68 15.75
CA THR A 189 4.25 0.32 16.23
C THR A 189 5.69 -0.17 16.08
N LEU A 190 6.64 0.74 16.20
CA LEU A 190 8.07 0.41 16.21
C LEU A 190 8.43 -0.54 17.36
N ASP A 191 7.74 -0.42 18.52
CA ASP A 191 7.98 -1.29 19.66
C ASP A 191 7.48 -2.72 19.42
N ASP A 192 6.43 -2.90 18.59
CA ASP A 192 5.93 -4.23 18.21
C ASP A 192 6.82 -4.89 17.12
N TYR A 193 7.61 -4.10 16.36
CA TYR A 193 8.28 -4.55 15.15
C TYR A 193 9.29 -5.69 15.34
N PRO A 194 10.11 -5.75 16.42
CA PRO A 194 11.01 -6.87 16.65
C PRO A 194 10.28 -8.21 16.79
N ASP A 195 9.22 -8.27 17.60
CA ASP A 195 8.41 -9.48 17.80
C ASP A 195 7.64 -9.85 16.54
N TRP A 196 7.13 -8.83 15.82
CA TRP A 196 6.48 -9.02 14.54
C TRP A 196 7.45 -9.62 13.51
N THR A 197 8.69 -9.12 13.43
CA THR A 197 9.70 -9.64 12.51
C THR A 197 10.04 -11.10 12.80
N ALA A 198 10.11 -11.49 14.07
CA ALA A 198 10.36 -12.86 14.48
C ALA A 198 9.25 -13.84 14.03
N THR A 199 8.00 -13.37 13.94
CA THR A 199 6.83 -14.22 13.66
C THR A 199 6.29 -14.09 12.24
N HIS A 200 6.43 -12.93 11.60
CA HIS A 200 5.83 -12.57 10.31
C HIS A 200 6.85 -12.06 9.29
N GLY A 201 8.11 -11.90 9.68
CA GLY A 201 9.16 -11.38 8.81
C GLY A 201 9.37 -12.25 7.56
N MET A 202 9.89 -11.65 6.51
CA MET A 202 10.12 -12.28 5.21
C MET A 202 11.61 -12.52 4.99
N ALA A 203 12.02 -13.79 4.97
CA ALA A 203 13.42 -14.16 4.77
C ALA A 203 13.94 -13.86 3.35
N ASP A 204 13.03 -13.70 2.39
CA ASP A 204 13.31 -13.46 0.96
C ASP A 204 13.09 -11.99 0.54
N LEU A 205 13.02 -11.09 1.53
CA LEU A 205 12.90 -9.65 1.30
C LEU A 205 14.16 -9.09 0.63
N GLY A 206 13.96 -8.31 -0.43
CA GLY A 206 14.98 -7.51 -1.08
C GLY A 206 14.51 -6.07 -1.31
N TYR A 207 15.44 -5.14 -1.39
CA TYR A 207 15.17 -3.75 -1.74
C TYR A 207 15.72 -3.41 -3.12
N LEU A 208 14.92 -2.70 -3.92
CA LEU A 208 15.36 -2.19 -5.21
C LEU A 208 16.22 -0.93 -4.98
N PRO A 209 17.43 -0.88 -5.52
CA PRO A 209 18.31 0.28 -5.31
C PRO A 209 17.71 1.55 -5.90
N LEU A 210 18.19 2.68 -5.39
CA LEU A 210 17.97 3.97 -6.07
C LEU A 210 18.62 3.91 -7.46
N PRO A 211 18.05 4.56 -8.48
CA PRO A 211 18.71 4.74 -9.74
C PRO A 211 19.99 5.57 -9.51
N PRO A 212 21.04 5.32 -10.29
CA PRO A 212 22.27 6.11 -10.23
C PRO A 212 22.02 7.57 -10.56
#